data_3a7cfe4a3ee747109b8129fa5f5cc64e
#
_entry.id   3a7cfe4a3ee747109b8129fa5f5cc64e
#
_cell.length_a   1.000
_cell.length_b   1.000
_cell.length_c   1.000
_cell.angle_alpha   90.00
_cell.angle_beta   90.00
_cell.angle_gamma   90.00
#
_symmetry.space_group_name_H-M   'P 1'
#
loop_
_entity.id
_entity.type
_entity.pdbx_description
1 polymer ?
#
loop_
_entity_poly.entity_id
_entity_poly.type
_entity_poly.pdbx_seq_one_letter_code
_entity_poly.pdbx_strand_id
1 'polypeptide(L)'
;MLTESRRGAKTPTMNNFQPISSVEELRARLKKVSNVDADAVNAVRAREPQLTKPPGALGRLEEIVEWLAGWQGRSIPQMDTPRVRIFAGNHGVVAQGVSNYPSEVTMQMVANFEAGGAAINQLCQLSGAELQVISLELDRPTLDFTEEEAMSEAEFVSAFNLGAEGLPYETDLLCIGEMGIGNTTSAAAICYAIYGGGPSDWTGPGTGVSGPALENKIRVVKDAVSLHQDICGDGLEVLRCLGGREIVAMAGALVAARFGRVPVMLDGYVVTAAAAAINATTQDVLEHCMASHVSGEPAHRKLLQKLGKRPLFDFDMRLGEASGAALAIPVVRAAQACHTGMSTFSAAGVSNKD
;
A
#
# COMPACT_ATOMS: atom_id res chain seq x y z
N MET A 1 -37.13 24.42 20.15
CA MET A 1 -37.00 23.14 20.85
C MET A 1 -35.79 22.44 20.28
N LEU A 2 -34.90 22.10 21.16
CA LEU A 2 -33.49 21.78 21.03
C LEU A 2 -33.17 20.60 20.10
N THR A 3 -32.28 20.83 19.14
CA THR A 3 -31.59 19.78 18.40
C THR A 3 -30.47 19.24 19.29
N GLU A 4 -30.66 18.08 19.88
CA GLU A 4 -29.60 17.33 20.54
C GLU A 4 -28.53 16.91 19.53
N SER A 5 -27.31 17.35 19.79
CA SER A 5 -26.10 16.95 19.11
C SER A 5 -25.91 15.44 19.26
N ARG A 6 -26.00 14.70 18.17
CA ARG A 6 -25.52 13.31 18.10
C ARG A 6 -24.00 13.33 18.30
N ARG A 7 -23.54 13.16 19.53
CA ARG A 7 -22.16 12.80 19.87
C ARG A 7 -21.85 11.48 19.16
N GLY A 8 -20.83 11.49 18.32
CA GLY A 8 -20.43 10.39 17.48
C GLY A 8 -20.27 9.07 18.24
N ALA A 9 -21.10 8.12 17.89
CA ALA A 9 -20.81 6.72 18.16
C ALA A 9 -19.53 6.37 17.39
N LYS A 10 -18.46 5.94 18.11
CA LYS A 10 -17.26 5.42 17.48
C LYS A 10 -17.68 4.24 16.61
N THR A 11 -17.47 4.35 15.31
CA THR A 11 -17.65 3.22 14.37
C THR A 11 -16.83 2.04 14.89
N PRO A 12 -17.39 0.81 14.96
CA PRO A 12 -16.63 -0.35 15.36
C PRO A 12 -15.42 -0.49 14.42
N THR A 13 -14.22 -0.56 14.97
CA THR A 13 -12.99 -0.78 14.20
C THR A 13 -12.73 -2.28 14.06
N MET A 14 -12.17 -2.71 12.92
CA MET A 14 -11.68 -4.08 12.72
C MET A 14 -10.45 -4.34 13.58
N ASN A 15 -10.64 -4.48 14.88
CA ASN A 15 -9.52 -4.67 15.82
C ASN A 15 -9.21 -6.16 16.03
N ASN A 16 -8.97 -6.90 14.93
CA ASN A 16 -8.37 -8.23 15.04
C ASN A 16 -6.84 -8.16 15.19
N PHE A 17 -6.25 -6.99 14.94
CA PHE A 17 -4.82 -6.77 15.15
C PHE A 17 -4.61 -5.93 16.42
N GLN A 18 -4.07 -6.55 17.46
CA GLN A 18 -3.71 -5.85 18.70
C GLN A 18 -2.39 -5.10 18.51
N PRO A 19 -2.17 -3.94 19.14
CA PRO A 19 -0.88 -3.25 19.11
C PRO A 19 0.27 -4.20 19.46
N ILE A 20 1.41 -4.01 18.81
CA ILE A 20 2.65 -4.73 19.13
C ILE A 20 3.45 -3.96 20.17
N SER A 21 4.30 -4.66 20.92
CA SER A 21 5.22 -4.08 21.91
C SER A 21 6.69 -4.16 21.48
N SER A 22 7.01 -4.95 20.44
CA SER A 22 8.38 -5.14 19.93
C SER A 22 8.38 -5.63 18.48
N VAL A 23 9.52 -5.49 17.81
CA VAL A 23 9.77 -6.06 16.47
C VAL A 23 9.67 -7.59 16.51
N GLU A 24 10.18 -8.22 17.56
CA GLU A 24 10.12 -9.68 17.67
C GLU A 24 8.68 -10.20 17.86
N GLU A 25 7.84 -9.48 18.59
CA GLU A 25 6.41 -9.79 18.67
C GLU A 25 5.74 -9.72 17.30
N LEU A 26 6.05 -8.69 16.50
CA LEU A 26 5.54 -8.59 15.12
C LEU A 26 5.99 -9.78 14.30
N ARG A 27 7.27 -10.15 14.37
CA ARG A 27 7.84 -11.32 13.67
C ARG A 27 7.10 -12.61 14.01
N ALA A 28 6.78 -12.80 15.30
CA ALA A 28 6.03 -13.96 15.76
C ALA A 28 4.57 -13.96 15.25
N ARG A 29 3.94 -12.80 15.19
CA ARG A 29 2.56 -12.66 14.68
C ARG A 29 2.47 -12.89 13.17
N LEU A 30 3.43 -12.40 12.38
CA LEU A 30 3.45 -12.58 10.93
C LEU A 30 3.45 -14.05 10.49
N LYS A 31 3.91 -14.98 11.34
CA LYS A 31 3.81 -16.43 11.11
C LYS A 31 2.37 -16.97 11.20
N LYS A 32 1.40 -16.17 11.62
CA LYS A 32 -0.01 -16.59 11.90
C LYS A 32 -1.02 -15.71 11.14
N VAL A 33 -0.67 -15.22 9.97
CA VAL A 33 -1.55 -14.35 9.16
C VAL A 33 -2.81 -15.08 8.66
N SER A 34 -3.88 -14.34 8.47
CA SER A 34 -5.14 -14.86 7.95
C SER A 34 -5.00 -15.37 6.51
N ASN A 35 -5.68 -16.43 6.18
CA ASN A 35 -5.77 -16.96 4.82
C ASN A 35 -7.01 -16.41 4.09
N VAL A 36 -6.99 -16.50 2.76
CA VAL A 36 -8.13 -16.24 1.90
C VAL A 36 -9.31 -17.17 2.27
N ASP A 37 -10.53 -16.69 2.12
CA ASP A 37 -11.73 -17.50 2.33
C ASP A 37 -12.00 -18.37 1.10
N ALA A 38 -11.74 -19.67 1.25
CA ALA A 38 -11.88 -20.63 0.14
C ALA A 38 -13.34 -20.83 -0.31
N ASP A 39 -14.30 -20.70 0.59
CA ASP A 39 -15.71 -20.89 0.24
C ASP A 39 -16.21 -19.70 -0.59
N ALA A 40 -15.81 -18.49 -0.25
CA ALA A 40 -16.09 -17.30 -1.04
C ALA A 40 -15.47 -17.37 -2.44
N VAL A 41 -14.20 -17.81 -2.55
CA VAL A 41 -13.53 -18.06 -3.83
C VAL A 41 -14.29 -19.10 -4.67
N ASN A 42 -14.66 -20.23 -4.07
CA ASN A 42 -15.37 -21.31 -4.75
C ASN A 42 -16.77 -20.86 -5.21
N ALA A 43 -17.47 -20.02 -4.46
CA ALA A 43 -18.75 -19.46 -4.86
C ALA A 43 -18.62 -18.58 -6.11
N VAL A 44 -17.60 -17.73 -6.20
CA VAL A 44 -17.31 -16.94 -7.40
C VAL A 44 -17.01 -17.85 -8.59
N ARG A 45 -16.11 -18.83 -8.42
CA ARG A 45 -15.75 -19.79 -9.48
C ARG A 45 -16.95 -20.62 -9.98
N ALA A 46 -17.90 -20.94 -9.11
CA ALA A 46 -19.11 -21.63 -9.48
C ALA A 46 -20.10 -20.76 -10.25
N ARG A 47 -20.14 -19.44 -9.97
CA ARG A 47 -21.05 -18.49 -10.62
C ARG A 47 -20.53 -18.03 -11.98
N GLU A 48 -19.24 -17.77 -12.14
CA GLU A 48 -18.63 -17.20 -13.36
C GLU A 48 -19.00 -17.93 -14.66
N PRO A 49 -18.99 -19.26 -14.75
CA PRO A 49 -19.39 -20.00 -15.96
C PRO A 49 -20.88 -19.90 -16.29
N GLN A 50 -21.71 -19.47 -15.35
CA GLN A 50 -23.15 -19.35 -15.53
C GLN A 50 -23.55 -18.00 -16.15
N LEU A 51 -22.68 -17.00 -16.10
CA LEU A 51 -22.95 -15.64 -16.60
C LEU A 51 -22.96 -15.63 -18.14
N THR A 52 -23.77 -14.73 -18.73
CA THR A 52 -23.99 -14.60 -20.18
C THR A 52 -22.76 -14.10 -20.93
N LYS A 53 -21.64 -14.84 -20.84
CA LYS A 53 -20.37 -14.60 -21.50
C LYS A 53 -19.61 -15.89 -21.72
N PRO A 54 -18.71 -15.98 -22.72
CA PRO A 54 -17.78 -17.08 -22.79
C PRO A 54 -16.88 -17.14 -21.52
N PRO A 55 -16.54 -18.34 -21.02
CA PRO A 55 -15.62 -18.49 -19.88
C PRO A 55 -14.30 -17.75 -20.13
N GLY A 56 -13.84 -16.97 -19.16
CA GLY A 56 -12.60 -16.20 -19.25
C GLY A 56 -12.68 -14.92 -20.10
N ALA A 57 -13.84 -14.58 -20.68
CA ALA A 57 -13.97 -13.47 -21.63
C ALA A 57 -13.75 -12.07 -21.02
N LEU A 58 -13.94 -11.93 -19.71
CA LEU A 58 -13.64 -10.69 -18.99
C LEU A 58 -12.20 -10.65 -18.43
N GLY A 59 -11.42 -11.73 -18.61
CA GLY A 59 -9.98 -11.77 -18.32
C GLY A 59 -9.68 -11.31 -16.89
N ARG A 60 -8.90 -10.24 -16.76
CA ARG A 60 -8.44 -9.73 -15.45
C ARG A 60 -9.59 -9.35 -14.51
N LEU A 61 -10.74 -8.94 -15.00
CA LEU A 61 -11.88 -8.61 -14.14
C LEU A 61 -12.40 -9.83 -13.37
N GLU A 62 -12.32 -11.03 -13.97
CA GLU A 62 -12.71 -12.28 -13.28
C GLU A 62 -11.74 -12.63 -12.14
N GLU A 63 -10.43 -12.41 -12.35
CA GLU A 63 -9.42 -12.59 -11.30
C GLU A 63 -9.59 -11.56 -10.15
N ILE A 64 -9.94 -10.30 -10.48
CA ILE A 64 -10.17 -9.25 -9.49
C ILE A 64 -11.37 -9.59 -8.60
N VAL A 65 -12.47 -10.05 -9.18
CA VAL A 65 -13.66 -10.37 -8.39
C VAL A 65 -13.44 -11.60 -7.50
N GLU A 66 -12.71 -12.60 -7.97
CA GLU A 66 -12.33 -13.77 -7.17
C GLU A 66 -11.46 -13.37 -5.97
N TRP A 67 -10.44 -12.53 -6.20
CA TRP A 67 -9.59 -11.97 -5.15
C TRP A 67 -10.38 -11.13 -4.15
N LEU A 68 -11.25 -10.24 -4.64
CA LEU A 68 -12.08 -9.37 -3.79
C LEU A 68 -12.99 -10.18 -2.87
N ALA A 69 -13.73 -11.14 -3.43
CA ALA A 69 -14.63 -12.01 -2.70
C ALA A 69 -13.89 -12.84 -1.65
N GLY A 70 -12.77 -13.44 -2.04
CA GLY A 70 -11.96 -14.28 -1.15
C GLY A 70 -11.39 -13.51 0.05
N TRP A 71 -10.94 -12.26 -0.15
CA TRP A 71 -10.41 -11.46 0.95
C TRP A 71 -11.49 -10.77 1.77
N GLN A 72 -12.66 -10.50 1.22
CA GLN A 72 -13.80 -10.05 2.01
C GLN A 72 -14.52 -11.19 2.75
N GLY A 73 -14.28 -12.47 2.39
CA GLY A 73 -15.01 -13.61 2.90
C GLY A 73 -16.49 -13.55 2.50
N ARG A 74 -16.81 -13.04 1.30
CA ARG A 74 -18.16 -12.84 0.81
C ARG A 74 -18.33 -13.49 -0.56
N SER A 75 -19.31 -14.40 -0.70
CA SER A 75 -19.66 -14.99 -2.00
C SER A 75 -20.19 -13.96 -3.02
N ILE A 76 -20.71 -12.84 -2.53
CA ILE A 76 -21.10 -11.65 -3.32
C ILE A 76 -20.26 -10.50 -2.79
N PRO A 77 -19.15 -10.13 -3.45
CA PRO A 77 -18.30 -9.06 -2.99
C PRO A 77 -18.94 -7.68 -3.10
N GLN A 78 -18.52 -6.75 -2.27
CA GLN A 78 -19.05 -5.39 -2.18
C GLN A 78 -17.93 -4.36 -2.43
N MET A 79 -18.32 -3.16 -2.88
CA MET A 79 -17.41 -2.03 -3.11
C MET A 79 -18.10 -0.69 -2.74
N ASP A 80 -18.82 -0.69 -1.62
CA ASP A 80 -19.58 0.47 -1.15
C ASP A 80 -18.71 1.43 -0.35
N THR A 81 -17.74 0.90 0.39
CA THR A 81 -16.87 1.65 1.32
C THR A 81 -15.37 1.49 1.03
N PRO A 82 -14.88 1.90 -0.17
CA PRO A 82 -13.45 1.97 -0.44
C PRO A 82 -12.84 3.11 0.38
N ARG A 83 -11.63 2.86 0.93
CA ARG A 83 -10.90 3.83 1.75
C ARG A 83 -9.51 4.07 1.22
N VAL A 84 -9.07 5.31 1.30
CA VAL A 84 -7.72 5.74 0.96
C VAL A 84 -7.05 6.26 2.21
N ARG A 85 -5.86 5.75 2.52
CA ARG A 85 -5.01 6.25 3.61
C ARG A 85 -3.69 6.74 3.06
N ILE A 86 -3.35 7.98 3.37
CA ILE A 86 -2.04 8.58 3.10
C ILE A 86 -1.32 8.73 4.42
N PHE A 87 -0.12 8.17 4.49
CA PHE A 87 0.79 8.34 5.62
C PHE A 87 1.85 9.37 5.25
N ALA A 88 2.04 10.38 6.10
CA ALA A 88 2.99 11.45 5.85
C ALA A 88 4.12 11.46 6.89
N GLY A 89 5.38 11.53 6.44
CA GLY A 89 6.56 11.54 7.30
C GLY A 89 7.75 12.27 6.66
N ASN A 90 8.68 12.73 7.48
CA ASN A 90 9.90 13.40 7.05
C ASN A 90 11.14 12.54 7.33
N HIS A 91 12.17 12.69 6.49
CA HIS A 91 13.37 11.87 6.48
C HIS A 91 14.64 12.68 6.72
N GLY A 92 15.50 12.23 7.66
CA GLY A 92 16.79 12.86 7.92
C GLY A 92 17.75 12.81 6.73
N VAL A 93 17.66 11.77 5.91
CA VAL A 93 18.50 11.62 4.71
C VAL A 93 18.36 12.75 3.69
N VAL A 94 17.35 13.60 3.80
CA VAL A 94 17.21 14.81 2.96
C VAL A 94 18.41 15.74 3.12
N ALA A 95 19.06 15.76 4.30
CA ALA A 95 20.30 16.50 4.55
C ALA A 95 21.43 16.11 3.59
N GLN A 96 21.41 14.92 3.01
CA GLN A 96 22.37 14.43 2.01
C GLN A 96 22.10 14.96 0.58
N GLY A 97 21.14 15.88 0.40
CA GLY A 97 20.86 16.47 -0.92
C GLY A 97 20.25 15.51 -1.94
N VAL A 98 19.40 14.58 -1.48
CA VAL A 98 18.76 13.52 -2.29
C VAL A 98 17.42 13.95 -2.92
N SER A 99 16.97 15.17 -2.66
CA SER A 99 15.70 15.72 -3.18
C SER A 99 15.88 17.16 -3.65
N ASN A 100 15.13 17.54 -4.68
CA ASN A 100 15.05 18.93 -5.15
C ASN A 100 14.11 19.80 -4.29
N TYR A 101 13.30 19.18 -3.43
CA TYR A 101 12.34 19.87 -2.57
C TYR A 101 12.78 19.80 -1.10
N PRO A 102 12.57 20.87 -0.33
CA PRO A 102 12.85 20.87 1.09
C PRO A 102 11.77 20.10 1.87
N SER A 103 12.10 19.64 3.09
CA SER A 103 11.22 18.79 3.90
C SER A 103 9.88 19.46 4.30
N GLU A 104 9.83 20.79 4.32
CA GLU A 104 8.62 21.57 4.63
C GLU A 104 7.49 21.30 3.62
N VAL A 105 7.83 20.86 2.41
CA VAL A 105 6.82 20.50 1.38
C VAL A 105 5.93 19.36 1.86
N THR A 106 6.43 18.46 2.67
CA THR A 106 5.60 17.38 3.24
C THR A 106 4.43 17.96 4.05
N MET A 107 4.69 18.91 4.96
CA MET A 107 3.64 19.57 5.76
C MET A 107 2.69 20.39 4.89
N GLN A 108 3.23 21.09 3.87
CA GLN A 108 2.42 21.87 2.93
C GLN A 108 1.47 20.97 2.11
N MET A 109 1.93 19.78 1.73
CA MET A 109 1.09 18.81 1.03
C MET A 109 0.01 18.22 1.94
N VAL A 110 0.30 17.95 3.22
CA VAL A 110 -0.73 17.55 4.18
C VAL A 110 -1.83 18.60 4.27
N ALA A 111 -1.47 19.88 4.42
CA ALA A 111 -2.45 20.98 4.42
C ALA A 111 -3.24 21.05 3.10
N ASN A 112 -2.60 20.76 1.96
CA ASN A 112 -3.27 20.73 0.65
C ASN A 112 -4.26 19.54 0.54
N PHE A 113 -3.93 18.36 1.09
CA PHE A 113 -4.86 17.24 1.17
C PHE A 113 -6.09 17.58 2.02
N GLU A 114 -5.89 18.22 3.17
CA GLU A 114 -6.98 18.68 4.05
C GLU A 114 -7.86 19.74 3.40
N ALA A 115 -7.26 20.63 2.62
CA ALA A 115 -7.98 21.66 1.85
C ALA A 115 -8.71 21.11 0.60
N GLY A 116 -8.50 19.85 0.23
CA GLY A 116 -9.13 19.25 -0.96
C GLY A 116 -8.47 19.62 -2.29
N GLY A 117 -7.24 20.17 -2.29
CA GLY A 117 -6.57 20.74 -3.47
C GLY A 117 -5.71 19.75 -4.26
N ALA A 118 -5.43 18.56 -3.74
CA ALA A 118 -4.52 17.62 -4.37
C ALA A 118 -5.23 16.70 -5.39
N ALA A 119 -4.43 16.02 -6.21
CA ALA A 119 -4.94 15.05 -7.19
C ALA A 119 -5.72 13.92 -6.51
N ILE A 120 -5.24 13.42 -5.37
CA ILE A 120 -5.91 12.36 -4.62
C ILE A 120 -7.32 12.75 -4.16
N ASN A 121 -7.54 14.01 -3.78
CA ASN A 121 -8.87 14.49 -3.40
C ASN A 121 -9.86 14.34 -4.56
N GLN A 122 -9.44 14.68 -5.79
CA GLN A 122 -10.26 14.55 -6.99
C GLN A 122 -10.54 13.09 -7.33
N LEU A 123 -9.53 12.22 -7.20
CA LEU A 123 -9.68 10.78 -7.45
C LEU A 123 -10.57 10.11 -6.41
N CYS A 124 -10.47 10.50 -5.14
CA CYS A 124 -11.36 10.03 -4.09
C CYS A 124 -12.80 10.48 -4.31
N GLN A 125 -13.01 11.75 -4.68
CA GLN A 125 -14.34 12.26 -5.02
C GLN A 125 -14.95 11.50 -6.19
N LEU A 126 -14.19 11.29 -7.27
CA LEU A 126 -14.63 10.53 -8.45
C LEU A 126 -15.00 9.08 -8.11
N SER A 127 -14.18 8.44 -7.28
CA SER A 127 -14.36 7.03 -6.89
C SER A 127 -15.27 6.83 -5.68
N GLY A 128 -15.75 7.90 -5.02
CA GLY A 128 -16.54 7.83 -3.79
C GLY A 128 -15.76 7.16 -2.65
N ALA A 129 -14.45 7.31 -2.61
CA ALA A 129 -13.60 6.78 -1.55
C ALA A 129 -13.45 7.80 -0.41
N GLU A 130 -13.41 7.32 0.82
CA GLU A 130 -13.08 8.14 1.98
C GLU A 130 -11.56 8.31 2.07
N LEU A 131 -11.09 9.57 2.12
CA LEU A 131 -9.67 9.91 2.28
C LEU A 131 -9.35 10.18 3.74
N GLN A 132 -8.32 9.52 4.27
CA GLN A 132 -7.72 9.81 5.56
C GLN A 132 -6.23 10.11 5.38
N VAL A 133 -5.77 11.24 5.93
CA VAL A 133 -4.35 11.63 5.98
C VAL A 133 -3.85 11.47 7.41
N ILE A 134 -2.73 10.78 7.58
CA ILE A 134 -2.14 10.44 8.88
C ILE A 134 -0.71 10.98 8.91
N SER A 135 -0.48 12.03 9.68
CA SER A 135 0.82 12.66 9.84
C SER A 135 1.60 12.00 10.98
N LEU A 136 2.87 11.68 10.74
CA LEU A 136 3.77 11.05 11.69
C LEU A 136 4.92 12.01 12.02
N GLU A 137 4.73 12.83 13.05
CA GLU A 137 5.76 13.71 13.63
C GLU A 137 6.53 14.53 12.58
N LEU A 138 5.81 15.29 11.74
CA LEU A 138 6.40 16.01 10.60
C LEU A 138 7.46 17.04 10.98
N ASP A 139 7.44 17.53 12.21
CA ASP A 139 8.42 18.44 12.80
C ASP A 139 9.69 17.75 13.32
N ARG A 140 9.67 16.41 13.39
CA ARG A 140 10.78 15.57 13.83
C ARG A 140 11.10 14.50 12.76
N PRO A 141 11.93 14.79 11.76
CA PRO A 141 12.37 13.79 10.77
C PRO A 141 12.98 12.55 11.44
N THR A 142 13.02 11.42 10.72
CA THR A 142 13.87 10.30 11.15
C THR A 142 15.33 10.73 11.21
N LEU A 143 16.20 9.95 11.84
CA LEU A 143 17.63 10.18 11.78
C LEU A 143 18.15 9.92 10.35
N ASP A 144 19.36 10.43 10.06
CA ASP A 144 20.03 10.17 8.79
C ASP A 144 20.61 8.78 8.78
N PHE A 145 20.01 7.89 8.02
CA PHE A 145 20.43 6.49 7.97
C PHE A 145 21.78 6.26 7.28
N THR A 146 22.48 7.31 6.82
CA THR A 146 23.88 7.22 6.42
C THR A 146 24.85 7.38 7.59
N GLU A 147 24.34 7.77 8.77
CA GLU A 147 25.14 8.00 9.97
C GLU A 147 24.74 7.03 11.11
N GLU A 148 23.46 6.74 11.25
CA GLU A 148 22.90 5.85 12.28
C GLU A 148 21.56 5.24 11.82
N GLU A 149 20.90 4.46 12.66
CA GLU A 149 19.60 3.86 12.33
C GLU A 149 18.51 4.95 12.19
N ALA A 150 17.67 4.87 11.15
CA ALA A 150 16.60 5.87 10.92
C ALA A 150 15.68 6.04 12.14
N MET A 151 15.39 4.96 12.85
CA MET A 151 14.47 4.91 13.98
C MET A 151 14.94 3.94 15.07
N SER A 152 14.70 4.30 16.33
CA SER A 152 14.74 3.35 17.44
C SER A 152 13.62 2.31 17.32
N GLU A 153 13.73 1.18 18.04
CA GLU A 153 12.67 0.18 18.10
C GLU A 153 11.35 0.77 18.62
N ALA A 154 11.41 1.66 19.60
CA ALA A 154 10.23 2.33 20.16
C ALA A 154 9.51 3.20 19.12
N GLU A 155 10.24 3.94 18.29
CA GLU A 155 9.68 4.72 17.17
C GLU A 155 9.08 3.83 16.10
N PHE A 156 9.77 2.73 15.75
CA PHE A 156 9.24 1.73 14.83
C PHE A 156 7.91 1.16 15.33
N VAL A 157 7.86 0.71 16.58
CA VAL A 157 6.64 0.15 17.20
C VAL A 157 5.51 1.17 17.21
N SER A 158 5.80 2.42 17.57
CA SER A 158 4.83 3.52 17.58
C SER A 158 4.27 3.77 16.18
N ALA A 159 5.12 3.93 15.18
CA ALA A 159 4.71 4.17 13.78
C ALA A 159 3.92 2.99 13.20
N PHE A 160 4.38 1.76 13.45
CA PHE A 160 3.68 0.55 13.01
C PHE A 160 2.28 0.45 13.61
N ASN A 161 2.15 0.65 14.92
CA ASN A 161 0.86 0.59 15.61
C ASN A 161 -0.09 1.67 15.11
N LEU A 162 0.40 2.90 14.89
CA LEU A 162 -0.40 3.99 14.32
C LEU A 162 -0.94 3.62 12.93
N GLY A 163 -0.13 2.98 12.10
CA GLY A 163 -0.55 2.48 10.79
C GLY A 163 -1.60 1.37 10.87
N ALA A 164 -1.45 0.49 11.86
CA ALA A 164 -2.35 -0.65 12.08
C ALA A 164 -3.69 -0.26 12.70
N GLU A 165 -3.77 0.91 13.34
CA GLU A 165 -4.96 1.36 14.04
C GLU A 165 -6.05 1.91 13.12
N GLY A 166 -7.29 1.90 13.64
CA GLY A 166 -8.40 2.72 13.12
C GLY A 166 -8.93 2.31 11.74
N LEU A 167 -8.62 1.12 11.22
CA LEU A 167 -9.28 0.64 10.02
C LEU A 167 -10.73 0.24 10.36
N PRO A 168 -11.75 0.92 9.79
CA PRO A 168 -13.15 0.59 10.08
C PRO A 168 -13.52 -0.82 9.60
N TYR A 169 -14.41 -1.48 10.35
CA TYR A 169 -14.90 -2.83 10.04
C TYR A 169 -15.50 -2.96 8.63
N GLU A 170 -16.15 -1.89 8.15
CA GLU A 170 -16.87 -1.86 6.86
C GLU A 170 -15.96 -1.46 5.69
N THR A 171 -14.64 -1.66 5.78
CA THR A 171 -13.74 -1.34 4.68
C THR A 171 -13.76 -2.43 3.62
N ASP A 172 -14.31 -2.14 2.45
CA ASP A 172 -14.39 -3.10 1.33
C ASP A 172 -13.08 -3.21 0.53
N LEU A 173 -12.31 -2.12 0.46
CA LEU A 173 -11.00 -2.04 -0.18
C LEU A 173 -10.19 -0.95 0.50
N LEU A 174 -8.94 -1.23 0.84
CA LEU A 174 -7.98 -0.25 1.34
C LEU A 174 -6.96 0.11 0.26
N CYS A 175 -6.88 1.39 -0.09
CA CYS A 175 -5.82 1.97 -0.91
C CYS A 175 -4.81 2.65 0.01
N ILE A 176 -3.52 2.38 -0.16
CA ILE A 176 -2.45 2.92 0.67
C ILE A 176 -1.55 3.79 -0.17
N GLY A 177 -1.23 4.98 0.34
CA GLY A 177 -0.28 5.91 -0.24
C GLY A 177 0.55 6.63 0.82
N GLU A 178 1.43 7.46 0.37
CA GLU A 178 2.42 8.15 1.18
C GLU A 178 2.64 9.61 0.75
N MET A 179 3.22 10.38 1.65
CA MET A 179 3.81 11.68 1.38
C MET A 179 5.06 11.85 2.25
N GLY A 180 6.22 12.02 1.62
CA GLY A 180 7.46 12.22 2.37
C GLY A 180 8.61 12.66 1.47
N ILE A 181 9.11 13.88 1.66
CA ILE A 181 10.30 14.30 0.92
C ILE A 181 11.50 13.44 1.34
N GLY A 182 12.16 12.81 0.34
CA GLY A 182 13.28 11.88 0.57
C GLY A 182 12.90 10.40 0.63
N ASN A 183 11.62 10.05 0.74
CA ASN A 183 11.15 8.67 0.92
C ASN A 183 11.52 7.71 -0.22
N THR A 184 11.66 8.19 -1.46
CA THR A 184 12.14 7.35 -2.57
C THR A 184 13.59 6.92 -2.40
N THR A 185 14.38 7.65 -1.59
CA THR A 185 15.73 7.23 -1.20
C THR A 185 15.67 6.09 -0.18
N SER A 186 14.79 6.21 0.83
CA SER A 186 14.50 5.11 1.78
C SER A 186 13.99 3.88 1.06
N ALA A 187 13.03 4.03 0.14
CA ALA A 187 12.51 2.91 -0.66
C ALA A 187 13.61 2.21 -1.47
N ALA A 188 14.53 2.97 -2.07
CA ALA A 188 15.68 2.43 -2.79
C ALA A 188 16.64 1.68 -1.86
N ALA A 189 16.93 2.22 -0.67
CA ALA A 189 17.77 1.58 0.32
C ALA A 189 17.14 0.26 0.85
N ILE A 190 15.85 0.27 1.14
CA ILE A 190 15.07 -0.92 1.53
C ILE A 190 15.18 -2.01 0.45
N CYS A 191 14.89 -1.67 -0.81
CA CYS A 191 14.94 -2.64 -1.90
C CYS A 191 16.36 -3.17 -2.13
N TYR A 192 17.38 -2.31 -2.05
CA TYR A 192 18.78 -2.73 -2.20
C TYR A 192 19.23 -3.64 -1.05
N ALA A 193 18.87 -3.33 0.19
CA ALA A 193 19.18 -4.16 1.36
C ALA A 193 18.52 -5.55 1.31
N ILE A 194 17.30 -5.64 0.76
CA ILE A 194 16.55 -6.91 0.70
C ILE A 194 16.96 -7.77 -0.49
N TYR A 195 17.12 -7.17 -1.67
CA TYR A 195 17.25 -7.93 -2.92
C TYR A 195 18.67 -7.91 -3.51
N GLY A 196 19.58 -7.09 -2.96
CA GLY A 196 20.94 -6.96 -3.47
C GLY A 196 20.99 -6.36 -4.88
N GLY A 197 22.03 -6.72 -5.64
CA GLY A 197 22.34 -6.12 -6.94
C GLY A 197 23.18 -4.87 -6.78
N GLY A 198 22.94 -3.85 -7.61
CA GLY A 198 23.59 -2.54 -7.49
C GLY A 198 22.66 -1.47 -6.92
N PRO A 199 23.16 -0.44 -6.22
CA PRO A 199 22.33 0.65 -5.72
C PRO A 199 21.58 1.40 -6.85
N SER A 200 22.18 1.51 -8.03
CA SER A 200 21.56 2.09 -9.24
C SER A 200 20.37 1.27 -9.77
N ASP A 201 20.27 -0.02 -9.44
CA ASP A 201 19.14 -0.86 -9.84
C ASP A 201 17.83 -0.46 -9.15
N TRP A 202 17.95 0.21 -8.00
CA TRP A 202 16.84 0.56 -7.13
C TRP A 202 16.63 2.06 -6.98
N THR A 203 17.61 2.89 -7.36
CA THR A 203 17.56 4.34 -7.19
C THR A 203 17.09 5.02 -8.47
N GLY A 204 15.98 5.72 -8.38
CA GLY A 204 15.41 6.51 -9.47
C GLY A 204 15.38 8.01 -9.17
N PRO A 205 14.88 8.81 -10.12
CA PRO A 205 14.84 10.28 -10.03
C PRO A 205 13.94 10.82 -8.91
N GLY A 206 12.98 10.02 -8.40
CA GLY A 206 12.03 10.48 -7.41
C GLY A 206 11.29 11.74 -7.88
N THR A 207 11.42 12.82 -7.12
CA THR A 207 10.83 14.13 -7.43
C THR A 207 11.51 14.88 -8.61
N GLY A 208 12.43 14.22 -9.32
CA GLY A 208 13.03 14.76 -10.55
C GLY A 208 14.52 15.10 -10.45
N VAL A 209 15.28 14.50 -9.52
CA VAL A 209 16.74 14.64 -9.52
C VAL A 209 17.36 13.97 -10.75
N SER A 210 18.40 14.56 -11.31
CA SER A 210 19.10 14.05 -12.50
C SER A 210 20.58 14.39 -12.47
N GLY A 211 21.36 13.79 -13.37
CA GLY A 211 22.82 14.05 -13.46
C GLY A 211 23.53 13.84 -12.12
N PRO A 212 24.39 14.79 -11.70
CA PRO A 212 25.17 14.69 -10.47
C PRO A 212 24.32 14.49 -9.20
N ALA A 213 23.10 15.04 -9.15
CA ALA A 213 22.19 14.86 -8.01
C ALA A 213 21.66 13.42 -7.93
N LEU A 214 21.42 12.76 -9.07
CA LEU A 214 21.04 11.35 -9.10
C LEU A 214 22.24 10.46 -8.72
N GLU A 215 23.44 10.77 -9.20
CA GLU A 215 24.65 10.06 -8.81
C GLU A 215 24.89 10.16 -7.30
N ASN A 216 24.70 11.34 -6.71
CA ASN A 216 24.74 11.53 -5.27
C ASN A 216 23.72 10.66 -4.54
N LYS A 217 22.46 10.64 -5.01
CA LYS A 217 21.40 9.81 -4.42
C LYS A 217 21.74 8.32 -4.46
N ILE A 218 22.33 7.82 -5.58
CA ILE A 218 22.83 6.44 -5.70
C ILE A 218 23.95 6.17 -4.70
N ARG A 219 24.89 7.11 -4.53
CA ARG A 219 25.96 7.02 -3.54
C ARG A 219 25.39 6.93 -2.12
N VAL A 220 24.46 7.81 -1.76
CA VAL A 220 23.79 7.84 -0.44
C VAL A 220 23.12 6.49 -0.14
N VAL A 221 22.39 5.93 -1.09
CA VAL A 221 21.78 4.58 -0.95
C VAL A 221 22.83 3.50 -0.72
N LYS A 222 23.95 3.54 -1.46
CA LYS A 222 25.05 2.59 -1.29
C LYS A 222 25.68 2.70 0.10
N ASP A 223 26.01 3.93 0.52
CA ASP A 223 26.69 4.20 1.78
C ASP A 223 25.81 3.77 2.97
N ALA A 224 24.51 4.07 2.91
CA ALA A 224 23.54 3.66 3.90
C ALA A 224 23.45 2.13 4.05
N VAL A 225 23.27 1.40 2.96
CA VAL A 225 23.18 -0.08 3.03
C VAL A 225 24.52 -0.71 3.45
N SER A 226 25.65 -0.09 3.10
CA SER A 226 26.97 -0.55 3.55
C SER A 226 27.15 -0.36 5.06
N LEU A 227 26.65 0.73 5.64
CA LEU A 227 26.67 0.96 7.09
C LEU A 227 25.83 -0.08 7.83
N HIS A 228 24.69 -0.44 7.28
CA HIS A 228 23.71 -1.36 7.87
C HIS A 228 23.74 -2.77 7.25
N GLN A 229 24.91 -3.22 6.78
CA GLN A 229 25.01 -4.51 6.06
C GLN A 229 24.54 -5.73 6.87
N ASP A 230 24.66 -5.67 8.20
CA ASP A 230 24.34 -6.78 9.11
C ASP A 230 22.82 -7.08 9.18
N ILE A 231 21.98 -6.11 8.81
CA ILE A 231 20.52 -6.29 8.80
C ILE A 231 19.97 -6.63 7.40
N CYS A 232 20.83 -6.71 6.37
CA CYS A 232 20.38 -6.99 5.01
C CYS A 232 19.67 -8.34 4.92
N GLY A 233 18.49 -8.32 4.30
CA GLY A 233 17.60 -9.49 4.19
C GLY A 233 16.59 -9.65 5.35
N ASP A 234 16.80 -8.99 6.49
CA ASP A 234 15.79 -8.91 7.54
C ASP A 234 14.83 -7.74 7.29
N GLY A 235 13.66 -8.02 6.76
CA GLY A 235 12.74 -6.98 6.31
C GLY A 235 12.28 -6.01 7.42
N LEU A 236 12.12 -6.46 8.67
CA LEU A 236 11.71 -5.60 9.77
C LEU A 236 12.83 -4.69 10.24
N GLU A 237 14.05 -5.22 10.37
CA GLU A 237 15.22 -4.42 10.72
C GLU A 237 15.59 -3.45 9.59
N VAL A 238 15.46 -3.87 8.32
CA VAL A 238 15.62 -2.98 7.16
C VAL A 238 14.63 -1.81 7.22
N LEU A 239 13.36 -2.04 7.58
CA LEU A 239 12.39 -0.96 7.77
C LEU A 239 12.79 -0.03 8.92
N ARG A 240 13.31 -0.55 10.01
CA ARG A 240 13.71 0.24 11.18
C ARG A 240 14.94 1.11 10.88
N CYS A 241 15.94 0.52 10.25
CA CYS A 241 17.23 1.18 10.02
C CYS A 241 17.25 2.10 8.80
N LEU A 242 16.52 1.76 7.72
CA LEU A 242 16.58 2.45 6.42
C LEU A 242 15.23 3.06 5.99
N GLY A 243 14.18 2.85 6.77
CA GLY A 243 12.82 3.27 6.43
C GLY A 243 12.51 4.72 6.80
N GLY A 244 11.23 4.99 6.93
CA GLY A 244 10.64 6.22 7.43
C GLY A 244 9.42 5.89 8.27
N ARG A 245 8.97 6.80 9.14
CA ARG A 245 7.80 6.56 9.99
C ARG A 245 6.55 6.24 9.16
N GLU A 246 6.34 6.96 8.06
CA GLU A 246 5.22 6.72 7.15
C GLU A 246 5.35 5.37 6.42
N ILE A 247 6.58 4.94 6.08
CA ILE A 247 6.84 3.65 5.44
C ILE A 247 6.53 2.51 6.42
N VAL A 248 6.93 2.65 7.67
CA VAL A 248 6.60 1.70 8.75
C VAL A 248 5.11 1.69 9.05
N ALA A 249 4.44 2.85 9.05
CA ALA A 249 2.99 2.93 9.25
C ALA A 249 2.23 2.27 8.10
N MET A 250 2.68 2.43 6.85
CA MET A 250 2.12 1.68 5.72
C MET A 250 2.26 0.17 5.91
N ALA A 251 3.41 -0.31 6.40
CA ALA A 251 3.60 -1.72 6.74
C ALA A 251 2.62 -2.16 7.84
N GLY A 252 2.36 -1.33 8.84
CA GLY A 252 1.35 -1.57 9.88
C GLY A 252 -0.06 -1.70 9.29
N ALA A 253 -0.46 -0.80 8.40
CA ALA A 253 -1.74 -0.85 7.72
C ALA A 253 -1.91 -2.11 6.85
N LEU A 254 -0.85 -2.50 6.11
CA LEU A 254 -0.82 -3.74 5.31
C LEU A 254 -1.04 -4.98 6.17
N VAL A 255 -0.32 -5.08 7.29
CA VAL A 255 -0.42 -6.22 8.20
C VAL A 255 -1.79 -6.26 8.88
N ALA A 256 -2.30 -5.13 9.37
CA ALA A 256 -3.63 -5.07 9.98
C ALA A 256 -4.73 -5.45 8.99
N ALA A 257 -4.64 -4.99 7.73
CA ALA A 257 -5.54 -5.37 6.66
C ALA A 257 -5.50 -6.88 6.38
N ARG A 258 -4.30 -7.50 6.40
CA ARG A 258 -4.15 -8.96 6.26
C ARG A 258 -4.89 -9.72 7.35
N PHE A 259 -4.70 -9.31 8.61
CA PHE A 259 -5.40 -9.94 9.75
C PHE A 259 -6.91 -9.70 9.71
N GLY A 260 -7.34 -8.54 9.25
CA GLY A 260 -8.74 -8.18 9.07
C GLY A 260 -9.40 -8.75 7.80
N ARG A 261 -8.64 -9.44 6.94
CA ARG A 261 -9.09 -9.89 5.61
C ARG A 261 -9.63 -8.75 4.74
N VAL A 262 -8.99 -7.59 4.81
CA VAL A 262 -9.30 -6.46 3.92
C VAL A 262 -8.43 -6.55 2.69
N PRO A 263 -8.99 -6.55 1.48
CA PRO A 263 -8.20 -6.45 0.26
C PRO A 263 -7.51 -5.09 0.18
N VAL A 264 -6.25 -5.08 -0.29
CA VAL A 264 -5.43 -3.87 -0.38
C VAL A 264 -4.99 -3.60 -1.81
N MET A 265 -5.12 -2.34 -2.23
CA MET A 265 -4.53 -1.83 -3.47
C MET A 265 -3.26 -1.07 -3.16
N LEU A 266 -2.11 -1.62 -3.60
CA LEU A 266 -0.81 -0.97 -3.48
C LEU A 266 -0.69 0.14 -4.54
N ASP A 267 -0.22 1.30 -4.13
CA ASP A 267 0.07 2.43 -5.03
C ASP A 267 1.42 2.24 -5.74
N GLY A 268 2.35 3.15 -5.55
CA GLY A 268 3.60 3.25 -6.27
C GLY A 268 4.78 2.53 -5.63
N TYR A 269 5.98 3.01 -5.98
CA TYR A 269 7.25 2.39 -5.61
C TYR A 269 7.47 2.34 -4.09
N VAL A 270 7.21 3.45 -3.38
CA VAL A 270 7.46 3.54 -1.93
C VAL A 270 6.53 2.60 -1.15
N VAL A 271 5.24 2.57 -1.47
CA VAL A 271 4.28 1.63 -0.87
C VAL A 271 4.68 0.18 -1.14
N THR A 272 5.13 -0.11 -2.37
CA THR A 272 5.57 -1.44 -2.74
C THR A 272 6.88 -1.84 -2.03
N ALA A 273 7.77 -0.88 -1.71
CA ALA A 273 8.97 -1.14 -0.91
C ALA A 273 8.63 -1.49 0.54
N ALA A 274 7.64 -0.81 1.16
CA ALA A 274 7.11 -1.19 2.47
C ALA A 274 6.54 -2.62 2.47
N ALA A 275 5.75 -2.95 1.44
CA ALA A 275 5.21 -4.30 1.25
C ALA A 275 6.31 -5.35 1.07
N ALA A 276 7.37 -5.03 0.32
CA ALA A 276 8.51 -5.90 0.08
C ALA A 276 9.25 -6.27 1.37
N ALA A 277 9.42 -5.33 2.28
CA ALA A 277 10.05 -5.58 3.57
C ALA A 277 9.25 -6.56 4.43
N ILE A 278 7.92 -6.41 4.48
CA ILE A 278 7.06 -7.38 5.18
C ILE A 278 7.12 -8.75 4.50
N ASN A 279 7.13 -8.80 3.17
CA ASN A 279 7.22 -10.06 2.41
C ASN A 279 8.58 -10.77 2.59
N ALA A 280 9.66 -10.02 2.78
CA ALA A 280 10.97 -10.60 3.11
C ALA A 280 10.98 -11.28 4.48
N THR A 281 10.14 -10.83 5.41
CA THR A 281 10.00 -11.42 6.75
C THR A 281 9.13 -12.68 6.72
N THR A 282 8.05 -12.68 5.93
CA THR A 282 7.12 -13.81 5.82
C THR A 282 6.57 -13.88 4.40
N GLN A 283 6.83 -15.00 3.71
CA GLN A 283 6.29 -15.24 2.37
C GLN A 283 4.76 -15.30 2.40
N ASP A 284 4.13 -15.02 1.25
CA ASP A 284 2.68 -15.08 1.03
C ASP A 284 1.85 -14.08 1.87
N VAL A 285 2.51 -13.25 2.68
CA VAL A 285 1.83 -12.24 3.51
C VAL A 285 1.06 -11.20 2.68
N LEU A 286 1.45 -11.01 1.41
CA LEU A 286 0.87 -10.03 0.49
C LEU A 286 -0.23 -10.57 -0.44
N GLU A 287 -0.77 -11.77 -0.22
CA GLU A 287 -1.81 -12.33 -1.09
C GLU A 287 -3.08 -11.47 -1.15
N HIS A 288 -3.39 -10.75 -0.06
CA HIS A 288 -4.49 -9.78 -0.01
C HIS A 288 -4.21 -8.48 -0.76
N CYS A 289 -3.03 -8.30 -1.32
CA CYS A 289 -2.60 -7.11 -2.03
C CYS A 289 -2.61 -7.30 -3.54
N MET A 290 -3.16 -6.34 -4.27
CA MET A 290 -2.95 -6.14 -5.71
C MET A 290 -2.15 -4.86 -5.95
N ALA A 291 -1.35 -4.83 -7.02
CA ALA A 291 -0.69 -3.62 -7.47
C ALA A 291 -1.61 -2.85 -8.42
N SER A 292 -1.85 -1.57 -8.15
CA SER A 292 -2.68 -0.72 -9.00
C SER A 292 -2.00 -0.45 -10.35
N HIS A 293 -0.79 0.03 -10.33
CA HIS A 293 -0.09 0.47 -11.53
C HIS A 293 1.41 0.18 -11.46
N VAL A 294 2.06 0.31 -12.59
CA VAL A 294 3.51 0.50 -12.64
C VAL A 294 3.79 2.00 -12.53
N SER A 295 4.57 2.38 -11.53
CA SER A 295 5.05 3.75 -11.41
C SER A 295 6.14 4.02 -12.45
N GLY A 296 6.27 5.29 -12.90
CA GLY A 296 7.38 5.76 -13.72
C GLY A 296 8.74 5.76 -13.01
N GLU A 297 8.82 5.38 -11.70
CA GLU A 297 10.07 5.05 -11.03
C GLU A 297 10.67 3.77 -11.63
N PRO A 298 11.89 3.80 -12.19
CA PRO A 298 12.45 2.69 -12.97
C PRO A 298 12.51 1.36 -12.21
N ALA A 299 12.78 1.42 -10.92
CA ALA A 299 12.90 0.24 -10.05
C ALA A 299 11.55 -0.45 -9.76
N HIS A 300 10.41 0.24 -9.91
CA HIS A 300 9.12 -0.29 -9.48
C HIS A 300 8.71 -1.53 -10.26
N ARG A 301 8.91 -1.56 -11.59
CA ARG A 301 8.62 -2.73 -12.41
C ARG A 301 9.41 -3.96 -11.95
N LYS A 302 10.70 -3.78 -11.66
CA LYS A 302 11.59 -4.84 -11.12
C LYS A 302 11.09 -5.32 -9.76
N LEU A 303 10.68 -4.40 -8.88
CA LEU A 303 10.14 -4.73 -7.56
C LEU A 303 8.84 -5.54 -7.64
N LEU A 304 7.90 -5.13 -8.48
CA LEU A 304 6.67 -5.88 -8.72
C LEU A 304 6.93 -7.30 -9.23
N GLN A 305 7.92 -7.48 -10.12
CA GLN A 305 8.35 -8.80 -10.58
C GLN A 305 8.90 -9.66 -9.43
N LYS A 306 9.72 -9.07 -8.53
CA LYS A 306 10.25 -9.76 -7.33
C LYS A 306 9.14 -10.23 -6.40
N LEU A 307 8.04 -9.47 -6.31
CA LEU A 307 6.87 -9.78 -5.49
C LEU A 307 5.81 -10.65 -6.21
N GLY A 308 6.02 -11.00 -7.48
CA GLY A 308 5.03 -11.71 -8.29
C GLY A 308 3.72 -10.94 -8.49
N LYS A 309 3.77 -9.60 -8.42
CA LYS A 309 2.59 -8.74 -8.56
C LYS A 309 2.45 -8.21 -9.99
N ARG A 310 1.28 -8.47 -10.60
CA ARG A 310 0.92 -7.95 -11.91
C ARG A 310 0.07 -6.67 -11.72
N PRO A 311 0.54 -5.50 -12.17
CA PRO A 311 -0.20 -4.25 -12.06
C PRO A 311 -1.46 -4.26 -12.94
N LEU A 312 -2.45 -3.42 -12.59
CA LEU A 312 -3.68 -3.28 -13.39
C LEU A 312 -3.45 -2.39 -14.62
N PHE A 313 -2.64 -1.34 -14.50
CA PHE A 313 -2.35 -0.42 -15.61
C PHE A 313 -0.93 0.16 -15.53
N ASP A 314 -0.55 0.80 -16.63
CA ASP A 314 0.74 1.45 -16.85
C ASP A 314 0.49 2.77 -17.58
N PHE A 315 0.50 3.89 -16.84
CA PHE A 315 0.17 5.25 -17.32
C PHE A 315 1.31 6.23 -17.05
N ASP A 316 2.52 5.75 -16.84
CA ASP A 316 3.71 6.56 -16.51
C ASP A 316 3.52 7.48 -15.27
N MET A 317 2.57 7.15 -14.39
CA MET A 317 2.31 7.90 -13.16
C MET A 317 3.50 7.77 -12.20
N ARG A 318 3.90 8.90 -11.57
CA ARG A 318 5.00 8.94 -10.59
C ARG A 318 4.75 9.95 -9.48
N LEU A 319 3.50 10.18 -9.14
CA LEU A 319 3.12 11.16 -8.11
C LEU A 319 3.21 10.58 -6.69
N GLY A 320 2.80 9.33 -6.47
CA GLY A 320 2.52 8.79 -5.14
C GLY A 320 1.13 9.18 -4.66
N GLU A 321 0.98 9.45 -3.37
CA GLU A 321 -0.24 9.97 -2.74
C GLU A 321 -1.45 9.03 -2.90
N ALA A 322 -1.26 7.74 -3.02
CA ALA A 322 -2.29 6.75 -3.36
C ALA A 322 -3.00 7.00 -4.70
N SER A 323 -2.46 7.86 -5.57
CA SER A 323 -3.15 8.31 -6.78
C SER A 323 -3.46 7.17 -7.76
N GLY A 324 -2.51 6.26 -7.98
CA GLY A 324 -2.74 5.06 -8.80
C GLY A 324 -3.69 4.06 -8.14
N ALA A 325 -3.59 3.90 -6.82
CA ALA A 325 -4.47 3.01 -6.07
C ALA A 325 -5.93 3.50 -6.09
N ALA A 326 -6.17 4.79 -5.92
CA ALA A 326 -7.50 5.38 -6.01
C ALA A 326 -8.08 5.29 -7.44
N LEU A 327 -7.22 5.47 -8.45
CA LEU A 327 -7.62 5.31 -9.87
C LEU A 327 -8.02 3.86 -10.19
N ALA A 328 -7.53 2.86 -9.44
CA ALA A 328 -7.89 1.46 -9.62
C ALA A 328 -9.28 1.10 -9.04
N ILE A 329 -9.85 1.90 -8.13
CA ILE A 329 -11.17 1.64 -7.52
C ILE A 329 -12.27 1.44 -8.55
N PRO A 330 -12.44 2.30 -9.58
CA PRO A 330 -13.42 2.08 -10.65
C PRO A 330 -13.24 0.76 -11.40
N VAL A 331 -12.01 0.28 -11.58
CA VAL A 331 -11.73 -1.02 -12.23
C VAL A 331 -12.21 -2.16 -11.36
N VAL A 332 -11.96 -2.11 -10.04
CA VAL A 332 -12.44 -3.11 -9.08
C VAL A 332 -13.98 -3.10 -9.01
N ARG A 333 -14.60 -1.92 -9.01
CA ARG A 333 -16.07 -1.79 -9.11
C ARG A 333 -16.64 -2.36 -10.40
N ALA A 334 -15.98 -2.15 -11.53
CA ALA A 334 -16.41 -2.73 -12.80
C ALA A 334 -16.38 -4.27 -12.75
N ALA A 335 -15.33 -4.86 -12.16
CA ALA A 335 -15.25 -6.30 -11.95
C ALA A 335 -16.39 -6.81 -11.07
N GLN A 336 -16.63 -6.17 -9.93
CA GLN A 336 -17.70 -6.48 -9.00
C GLN A 336 -19.07 -6.35 -9.66
N ALA A 337 -19.33 -5.25 -10.39
CA ALA A 337 -20.61 -5.00 -11.06
C ALA A 337 -20.89 -6.04 -12.15
N CYS A 338 -19.90 -6.43 -12.95
CA CYS A 338 -20.07 -7.50 -13.93
C CYS A 338 -20.45 -8.81 -13.26
N HIS A 339 -19.73 -9.22 -12.22
CA HIS A 339 -20.01 -10.47 -11.51
C HIS A 339 -21.40 -10.50 -10.87
N THR A 340 -21.80 -9.43 -10.22
CA THR A 340 -23.05 -9.38 -9.44
C THR A 340 -24.27 -9.04 -10.29
N GLY A 341 -24.10 -8.17 -11.30
CA GLY A 341 -25.19 -7.61 -12.11
C GLY A 341 -25.51 -8.37 -13.39
N MET A 342 -24.57 -9.16 -13.94
CA MET A 342 -24.84 -9.95 -15.13
C MET A 342 -25.85 -11.06 -14.85
N SER A 343 -26.76 -11.28 -15.81
CA SER A 343 -27.69 -12.41 -15.79
C SER A 343 -26.96 -13.73 -16.08
N THR A 344 -27.48 -14.82 -15.54
CA THR A 344 -27.06 -16.17 -15.96
C THR A 344 -27.73 -16.52 -17.30
N PHE A 345 -27.13 -17.46 -18.05
CA PHE A 345 -27.72 -17.97 -19.28
C PHE A 345 -29.17 -18.42 -19.09
N SER A 346 -29.45 -19.15 -18.00
CA SER A 346 -30.79 -19.61 -17.66
C SER A 346 -31.75 -18.46 -17.37
N ALA A 347 -31.33 -17.46 -16.59
CA ALA A 347 -32.19 -16.33 -16.21
C ALA A 347 -32.50 -15.39 -17.39
N ALA A 348 -31.57 -15.28 -18.35
CA ALA A 348 -31.73 -14.45 -19.55
C ALA A 348 -32.40 -15.18 -20.72
N GLY A 349 -32.63 -16.50 -20.63
CA GLY A 349 -33.11 -17.31 -21.74
C GLY A 349 -32.13 -17.40 -22.93
N VAL A 350 -30.86 -17.21 -22.67
CA VAL A 350 -29.79 -17.30 -23.68
C VAL A 350 -29.26 -18.72 -23.72
N SER A 351 -29.14 -19.29 -24.90
CA SER A 351 -28.58 -20.65 -25.09
C SER A 351 -27.11 -20.68 -24.64
N ASN A 352 -26.77 -21.66 -23.81
CA ASN A 352 -25.39 -21.93 -23.43
C ASN A 352 -24.76 -22.93 -24.38
N LYS A 353 -23.45 -23.12 -24.38
CA LYS A 353 -22.77 -24.21 -25.06
C LYS A 353 -23.19 -25.54 -24.44
N ASP A 354 -23.48 -26.51 -25.30
CA ASP A 354 -23.62 -27.92 -24.90
C ASP A 354 -22.29 -28.50 -24.40
#